data_de3f44f31f1ed37d971d995b58d7952b
#
_entry.id   de3f44f31f1ed37d971d995b58d7952b
#
_cell.length_a   1.000
_cell.length_b   1.000
_cell.length_c   1.000
_cell.angle_alpha   90.00
_cell.angle_beta   90.00
_cell.angle_gamma   90.00
#
_symmetry.space_group_name_H-M   'P 1'
#
loop_
_entity.id
_entity.type
_entity.pdbx_description
1 polymer ?
#
loop_
_entity_poly.entity_id
_entity_poly.type
_entity_poly.pdbx_seq_one_letter_code
_entity_poly.pdbx_strand_id
1 'polypeptide(L)'
;HVLTVKDCIADNFLQQIILVPEQHEVIATLNLNGDYISDALAAQVGGIGIAPGANIGKGIAVFEATHGSAESFAGKNRVNPGSIILSGEMMLRYIGWDEAADFVLKGVKGAIQKKQLTFDLARVRAGRKFIRPKSKEKHTAEEIQKELMALVPGATLVSTEGFGDAVIDNM
;
A
#
# COMPACT_ATOMS: atom_id res chain seq x y z
N HIS A 1 -31.29 6.47 0.04
CA HIS A 1 -30.07 6.86 0.78
C HIS A 1 -29.91 8.37 0.63
N VAL A 2 -29.71 9.06 1.74
CA VAL A 2 -29.46 10.52 1.76
C VAL A 2 -27.95 10.71 1.81
N LEU A 3 -27.39 11.39 0.79
CA LEU A 3 -26.00 11.79 0.80
C LEU A 3 -25.82 12.99 1.74
N THR A 4 -24.98 12.85 2.74
CA THR A 4 -24.63 13.95 3.65
C THR A 4 -23.26 14.52 3.24
N VAL A 5 -23.22 15.78 2.83
CA VAL A 5 -21.99 16.50 2.50
C VAL A 5 -21.67 17.46 3.65
N LYS A 6 -20.43 17.42 4.14
CA LYS A 6 -19.93 18.26 5.23
C LYS A 6 -18.65 18.97 4.79
N ASP A 7 -18.55 20.25 5.09
CA ASP A 7 -17.30 20.98 5.00
C ASP A 7 -16.44 20.73 6.23
N CYS A 8 -15.14 20.55 6.04
CA CYS A 8 -14.19 20.43 7.13
C CYS A 8 -12.93 21.26 6.81
N ILE A 9 -12.52 22.10 7.76
CA ILE A 9 -11.27 22.86 7.65
C ILE A 9 -10.10 21.87 7.72
N ALA A 10 -9.09 22.06 6.84
CA ALA A 10 -8.05 21.08 6.59
C ALA A 10 -7.26 20.66 7.84
N ASP A 11 -6.95 21.58 8.74
CA ASP A 11 -6.23 21.28 9.97
C ASP A 11 -7.06 20.41 10.92
N ASN A 12 -8.35 20.71 11.05
CA ASN A 12 -9.30 19.90 11.84
C ASN A 12 -9.51 18.54 11.17
N PHE A 13 -9.59 18.48 9.84
CA PHE A 13 -9.74 17.22 9.11
C PHE A 13 -8.57 16.26 9.36
N LEU A 14 -7.32 16.77 9.35
CA LEU A 14 -6.14 15.97 9.63
C LEU A 14 -6.17 15.32 11.02
N GLN A 15 -6.79 15.98 12.00
CA GLN A 15 -7.03 15.40 13.31
C GLN A 15 -8.16 14.35 13.27
N GLN A 16 -9.28 14.68 12.65
CA GLN A 16 -10.47 13.82 12.62
C GLN A 16 -10.20 12.50 11.89
N ILE A 17 -9.48 12.53 10.77
CA ILE A 17 -9.19 11.32 9.99
C ILE A 17 -8.32 10.31 10.74
N ILE A 18 -7.60 10.75 11.77
CA ILE A 18 -6.82 9.87 12.65
C ILE A 18 -7.67 9.37 13.83
N LEU A 19 -8.52 10.23 14.39
CA LEU A 19 -9.28 9.93 15.60
C LEU A 19 -10.57 9.15 15.32
N VAL A 20 -11.27 9.48 14.23
CA VAL A 20 -12.59 8.94 13.88
C VAL A 20 -12.70 8.67 12.37
N PRO A 21 -11.80 7.86 11.78
CA PRO A 21 -11.75 7.62 10.33
C PRO A 21 -13.06 7.06 9.77
N GLU A 22 -13.84 6.33 10.57
CA GLU A 22 -15.11 5.73 10.20
C GLU A 22 -16.21 6.74 9.86
N GLN A 23 -16.01 8.02 10.14
CA GLN A 23 -16.94 9.10 9.78
C GLN A 23 -16.72 9.66 8.38
N HIS A 24 -15.68 9.21 7.68
CA HIS A 24 -15.25 9.74 6.39
C HIS A 24 -15.22 8.63 5.32
N GLU A 25 -16.31 8.47 4.59
CA GLU A 25 -16.40 7.45 3.53
C GLU A 25 -15.78 7.94 2.21
N VAL A 26 -16.02 9.21 1.85
CA VAL A 26 -15.51 9.85 0.63
C VAL A 26 -14.98 11.23 0.96
N ILE A 27 -13.78 11.51 0.51
CA ILE A 27 -13.10 12.79 0.75
C ILE A 27 -12.90 13.51 -0.59
N ALA A 28 -13.52 14.68 -0.75
CA ALA A 28 -13.30 15.54 -1.90
C ALA A 28 -12.40 16.71 -1.49
N THR A 29 -11.27 16.87 -2.16
CA THR A 29 -10.28 17.89 -1.83
C THR A 29 -9.48 18.32 -3.06
N LEU A 30 -8.71 19.41 -2.95
CA LEU A 30 -7.77 19.83 -3.98
C LEU A 30 -6.56 18.90 -4.02
N ASN A 31 -5.92 18.84 -5.19
CA ASN A 31 -4.80 17.93 -5.50
C ASN A 31 -3.76 17.88 -4.37
N LEU A 32 -3.13 18.97 -4.01
CA LEU A 32 -2.03 18.98 -3.02
C LEU A 32 -2.45 18.44 -1.65
N ASN A 33 -3.64 18.84 -1.17
CA ASN A 33 -4.17 18.33 0.09
C ASN A 33 -4.51 16.84 -0.03
N GLY A 34 -5.04 16.41 -1.17
CA GLY A 34 -5.33 15.02 -1.47
C GLY A 34 -4.09 14.15 -1.42
N ASP A 35 -2.99 14.58 -2.03
CA ASP A 35 -1.72 13.87 -2.02
C ASP A 35 -1.19 13.68 -0.59
N TYR A 36 -1.21 14.73 0.23
CA TYR A 36 -0.78 14.62 1.64
C TYR A 36 -1.67 13.72 2.47
N ILE A 37 -2.98 13.81 2.29
CA ILE A 37 -3.95 13.02 3.04
C ILE A 37 -3.88 11.55 2.63
N SER A 38 -3.82 11.25 1.33
CA SER A 38 -3.76 9.88 0.83
C SER A 38 -2.51 9.15 1.30
N ASP A 39 -1.34 9.81 1.29
CA ASP A 39 -0.10 9.23 1.80
C ASP A 39 -0.16 8.98 3.31
N ALA A 40 -0.72 9.91 4.07
CA ALA A 40 -0.91 9.76 5.51
C ALA A 40 -1.85 8.60 5.85
N LEU A 41 -2.93 8.45 5.09
CA LEU A 41 -3.89 7.34 5.24
C LEU A 41 -3.28 6.01 4.81
N ALA A 42 -2.56 5.97 3.68
CA ALA A 42 -1.86 4.79 3.22
C ALA A 42 -0.88 4.27 4.29
N ALA A 43 -0.19 5.17 5.00
CA ALA A 43 0.71 4.79 6.08
C ALA A 43 0.02 4.07 7.25
N GLN A 44 -1.27 4.35 7.49
CA GLN A 44 -2.05 3.70 8.56
C GLN A 44 -2.48 2.27 8.18
N VAL A 45 -2.69 2.00 6.90
CA VAL A 45 -3.22 0.71 6.43
C VAL A 45 -2.17 -0.23 5.83
N GLY A 46 -0.92 0.17 5.78
CA GLY A 46 0.16 -0.71 5.29
C GLY A 46 1.26 -0.01 4.50
N GLY A 47 1.08 1.26 4.18
CA GLY A 47 2.01 2.09 3.42
C GLY A 47 1.63 2.26 1.96
N ILE A 48 2.29 3.20 1.30
CA ILE A 48 2.04 3.56 -0.10
C ILE A 48 2.32 2.41 -1.09
N GLY A 49 3.09 1.40 -0.69
CA GLY A 49 3.39 0.23 -1.52
C GLY A 49 2.19 -0.68 -1.81
N ILE A 50 1.05 -0.47 -1.14
CA ILE A 50 -0.22 -1.19 -1.39
C ILE A 50 -1.39 -0.25 -1.71
N ALA A 51 -1.17 1.04 -1.82
CA ALA A 51 -2.23 2.00 -2.14
C ALA A 51 -2.39 2.09 -3.66
N PRO A 52 -3.57 1.76 -4.23
CA PRO A 52 -3.82 1.92 -5.65
C PRO A 52 -4.09 3.37 -6.02
N GLY A 53 -3.82 3.74 -7.27
CA GLY A 53 -4.08 5.05 -7.82
C GLY A 53 -4.81 5.01 -9.16
N ALA A 54 -5.69 5.99 -9.38
CA ALA A 54 -6.40 6.17 -10.64
C ALA A 54 -6.64 7.64 -10.93
N ASN A 55 -6.44 8.05 -12.19
CA ASN A 55 -6.80 9.35 -12.72
C ASN A 55 -7.92 9.13 -13.74
N ILE A 56 -9.14 9.50 -13.39
CA ILE A 56 -10.34 9.23 -14.20
C ILE A 56 -10.86 10.54 -14.78
N GLY A 57 -10.85 10.63 -16.10
CA GLY A 57 -11.36 11.73 -16.88
C GLY A 57 -12.57 11.34 -17.74
N LYS A 58 -13.03 12.29 -18.56
CA LYS A 58 -14.16 12.03 -19.47
C LYS A 58 -13.70 11.16 -20.64
N GLY A 59 -14.04 9.88 -20.59
CA GLY A 59 -13.75 8.92 -21.67
C GLY A 59 -12.34 8.35 -21.67
N ILE A 60 -11.53 8.66 -20.64
CA ILE A 60 -10.18 8.10 -20.47
C ILE A 60 -9.89 7.91 -18.98
N ALA A 61 -9.18 6.85 -18.64
CA ALA A 61 -8.67 6.63 -17.30
C ALA A 61 -7.22 6.10 -17.35
N VAL A 62 -6.42 6.50 -16.38
CA VAL A 62 -5.05 6.02 -16.18
C VAL A 62 -4.96 5.42 -14.77
N PHE A 63 -4.42 4.21 -14.68
CA PHE A 63 -4.23 3.50 -13.42
C PHE A 63 -2.74 3.35 -13.16
N GLU A 64 -2.29 3.85 -12.03
CA GLU A 64 -0.87 3.92 -11.70
C GLU A 64 -0.62 3.64 -10.22
N ALA A 65 0.61 3.30 -9.86
CA ALA A 65 1.00 3.26 -8.47
C ALA A 65 1.01 4.67 -7.87
N THR A 66 0.51 4.85 -6.65
CA THR A 66 0.48 6.16 -5.98
C THR A 66 1.86 6.66 -5.58
N HIS A 67 2.83 5.76 -5.39
CA HIS A 67 4.21 6.12 -5.06
C HIS A 67 5.01 6.57 -6.28
N GLY A 68 6.04 7.41 -6.07
CA GLY A 68 6.97 7.83 -7.11
C GLY A 68 7.91 6.71 -7.60
N SER A 69 8.89 7.08 -8.43
CA SER A 69 9.82 6.18 -9.12
C SER A 69 10.72 5.33 -8.20
N ALA A 70 10.86 5.71 -6.93
CA ALA A 70 11.70 4.99 -5.95
C ALA A 70 13.13 4.69 -6.47
N GLU A 71 13.78 5.65 -7.10
CA GLU A 71 15.08 5.51 -7.80
C GLU A 71 16.16 4.82 -6.95
N SER A 72 16.17 5.08 -5.64
CA SER A 72 17.11 4.44 -4.72
C SER A 72 16.97 2.91 -4.62
N PHE A 73 15.86 2.36 -5.11
CA PHE A 73 15.55 0.92 -5.14
C PHE A 73 15.60 0.33 -6.55
N ALA A 74 15.85 1.14 -7.58
CA ALA A 74 15.92 0.67 -8.97
C ALA A 74 16.92 -0.47 -9.10
N GLY A 75 16.55 -1.53 -9.81
CA GLY A 75 17.36 -2.73 -10.04
C GLY A 75 17.61 -3.63 -8.83
N LYS A 76 17.06 -3.31 -7.64
CA LYS A 76 17.31 -4.08 -6.40
C LYS A 76 16.27 -5.18 -6.13
N ASN A 77 15.24 -5.30 -6.94
CA ASN A 77 14.15 -6.28 -6.79
C ASN A 77 13.54 -6.31 -5.36
N ARG A 78 13.29 -5.15 -4.75
CA ARG A 78 12.90 -5.01 -3.34
C ARG A 78 11.65 -4.17 -3.10
N VAL A 79 11.17 -3.45 -4.12
CA VAL A 79 9.97 -2.61 -4.01
C VAL A 79 8.74 -3.50 -3.94
N ASN A 80 7.77 -3.13 -3.11
CA ASN A 80 6.48 -3.79 -3.07
C ASN A 80 5.69 -3.47 -4.35
N PRO A 81 5.30 -4.45 -5.16
CA PRO A 81 4.51 -4.21 -6.37
C PRO A 81 3.01 -4.12 -6.08
N GLY A 82 2.58 -4.20 -4.83
CA GLY A 82 1.16 -4.25 -4.44
C GLY A 82 0.36 -3.04 -4.93
N SER A 83 0.96 -1.84 -4.93
CA SER A 83 0.29 -0.63 -5.41
C SER A 83 -0.09 -0.75 -6.90
N ILE A 84 0.83 -1.14 -7.78
CA ILE A 84 0.51 -1.31 -9.21
C ILE A 84 -0.39 -2.50 -9.47
N ILE A 85 -0.27 -3.59 -8.71
CA ILE A 85 -1.16 -4.76 -8.81
C ILE A 85 -2.59 -4.36 -8.45
N LEU A 86 -2.80 -3.62 -7.37
CA LEU A 86 -4.13 -3.16 -6.96
C LEU A 86 -4.66 -2.04 -7.86
N SER A 87 -3.80 -1.21 -8.47
CA SER A 87 -4.22 -0.29 -9.52
C SER A 87 -4.73 -1.04 -10.77
N GLY A 88 -4.09 -2.17 -11.12
CA GLY A 88 -4.57 -3.07 -12.14
C GLY A 88 -5.93 -3.71 -11.78
N GLU A 89 -6.13 -4.07 -10.52
CA GLU A 89 -7.43 -4.53 -10.01
C GLU A 89 -8.52 -3.47 -10.19
N MET A 90 -8.25 -2.22 -9.81
CA MET A 90 -9.17 -1.10 -10.04
C MET A 90 -9.48 -0.90 -11.54
N MET A 91 -8.48 -1.03 -12.40
CA MET A 91 -8.66 -0.97 -13.84
C MET A 91 -9.62 -2.05 -14.34
N LEU A 92 -9.44 -3.29 -13.88
CA LEU A 92 -10.32 -4.41 -14.27
C LEU A 92 -11.78 -4.13 -13.87
N ARG A 93 -12.02 -3.62 -12.66
CA ARG A 93 -13.37 -3.20 -12.25
C ARG A 93 -13.92 -2.06 -13.10
N TYR A 94 -13.07 -1.06 -13.40
CA TYR A 94 -13.49 0.08 -14.22
C TYR A 94 -13.97 -0.33 -15.62
N ILE A 95 -13.37 -1.36 -16.21
CA ILE A 95 -13.80 -1.89 -17.52
C ILE A 95 -14.86 -3.01 -17.42
N GLY A 96 -15.35 -3.31 -16.21
CA GLY A 96 -16.42 -4.29 -15.99
C GLY A 96 -15.95 -5.75 -15.92
N TRP A 97 -14.67 -6.00 -15.68
CA TRP A 97 -14.09 -7.35 -15.52
C TRP A 97 -13.98 -7.72 -14.04
N ASP A 98 -15.10 -7.71 -13.35
CA ASP A 98 -15.17 -7.88 -11.89
C ASP A 98 -14.61 -9.22 -11.41
N GLU A 99 -14.89 -10.31 -12.14
CA GLU A 99 -14.38 -11.63 -11.79
C GLU A 99 -12.84 -11.68 -11.83
N ALA A 100 -12.24 -11.07 -12.84
CA ALA A 100 -10.77 -10.97 -12.94
C ALA A 100 -10.19 -10.11 -11.82
N ALA A 101 -10.85 -9.02 -11.46
CA ALA A 101 -10.47 -8.17 -10.32
C ALA A 101 -10.52 -8.95 -9.01
N ASP A 102 -11.56 -9.76 -8.80
CA ASP A 102 -11.70 -10.59 -7.60
C ASP A 102 -10.58 -11.64 -7.47
N PHE A 103 -10.12 -12.22 -8.59
CA PHE A 103 -8.96 -13.12 -8.58
C PHE A 103 -7.69 -12.40 -8.13
N VAL A 104 -7.43 -11.19 -8.65
CA VAL A 104 -6.27 -10.38 -8.24
C VAL A 104 -6.33 -10.08 -6.74
N LEU A 105 -7.48 -9.63 -6.25
CA LEU A 105 -7.67 -9.32 -4.84
C LEU A 105 -7.50 -10.55 -3.94
N LYS A 106 -8.03 -11.71 -4.37
CA LYS A 106 -7.85 -12.99 -3.70
C LYS A 106 -6.37 -13.38 -3.62
N GLY A 107 -5.63 -13.21 -4.72
CA GLY A 107 -4.20 -13.49 -4.79
C GLY A 107 -3.39 -12.64 -3.80
N VAL A 108 -3.61 -11.33 -3.80
CA VAL A 108 -2.95 -10.40 -2.86
C VAL A 108 -3.26 -10.78 -1.41
N LYS A 109 -4.54 -11.01 -1.10
CA LYS A 109 -4.98 -11.44 0.23
C LYS A 109 -4.33 -12.76 0.65
N GLY A 110 -4.28 -13.74 -0.26
CA GLY A 110 -3.67 -15.05 -0.03
C GLY A 110 -2.17 -14.96 0.26
N ALA A 111 -1.41 -14.19 -0.52
CA ALA A 111 0.01 -13.97 -0.29
C ALA A 111 0.28 -13.37 1.10
N ILE A 112 -0.48 -12.33 1.48
CA ILE A 112 -0.35 -11.69 2.79
C ILE A 112 -0.76 -12.63 3.94
N GLN A 113 -1.83 -13.42 3.78
CA GLN A 113 -2.28 -14.39 4.78
C GLN A 113 -1.26 -15.51 5.00
N LYS A 114 -0.63 -15.99 3.93
CA LYS A 114 0.48 -16.96 3.99
C LYS A 114 1.80 -16.33 4.47
N LYS A 115 1.78 -15.03 4.81
CA LYS A 115 2.94 -14.27 5.28
C LYS A 115 4.10 -14.24 4.28
N GLN A 116 3.82 -14.28 3.00
CA GLN A 116 4.78 -13.99 1.93
C GLN A 116 4.82 -12.47 1.76
N LEU A 117 5.79 -11.82 2.40
CA LEU A 117 5.76 -10.38 2.63
C LEU A 117 6.97 -9.70 1.98
N THR A 118 6.75 -8.56 1.36
CA THR A 118 7.83 -7.63 1.02
C THR A 118 8.38 -6.95 2.28
N PHE A 119 9.53 -6.31 2.17
CA PHE A 119 10.22 -5.70 3.32
C PHE A 119 9.35 -4.67 4.06
N ASP A 120 8.61 -3.84 3.33
CA ASP A 120 7.71 -2.83 3.89
C ASP A 120 6.53 -3.46 4.63
N LEU A 121 5.88 -4.48 4.07
CA LEU A 121 4.80 -5.23 4.72
C LEU A 121 5.28 -5.96 5.98
N ALA A 122 6.47 -6.57 5.92
CA ALA A 122 7.07 -7.20 7.08
C ALA A 122 7.35 -6.17 8.20
N ARG A 123 7.83 -4.97 7.83
CA ARG A 123 8.06 -3.87 8.77
C ARG A 123 6.78 -3.38 9.42
N VAL A 124 5.72 -3.20 8.64
CA VAL A 124 4.39 -2.80 9.17
C VAL A 124 3.89 -3.85 10.15
N ARG A 125 4.02 -5.14 9.81
CA ARG A 125 3.61 -6.25 10.67
C ARG A 125 4.43 -6.36 11.96
N ALA A 126 5.72 -6.05 11.92
CA ALA A 126 6.57 -5.96 13.10
C ALA A 126 6.19 -4.77 13.99
N GLY A 127 5.56 -3.75 13.42
CA GLY A 127 5.07 -2.57 14.11
C GLY A 127 6.18 -1.78 14.79
N ARG A 128 5.86 -1.19 15.95
CA ARG A 128 6.81 -0.40 16.73
C ARG A 128 7.99 -1.20 17.32
N LYS A 129 7.95 -2.53 17.26
CA LYS A 129 9.06 -3.37 17.71
C LYS A 129 10.26 -3.29 16.78
N PHE A 130 10.03 -2.96 15.49
CA PHE A 130 11.12 -2.76 14.55
C PHE A 130 11.53 -1.28 14.52
N ILE A 131 12.71 -1.00 15.09
CA ILE A 131 13.34 0.33 15.04
C ILE A 131 14.43 0.26 13.97
N ARG A 132 14.23 1.00 12.86
CA ARG A 132 15.26 1.08 11.83
C ARG A 132 16.55 1.65 12.43
N PRO A 133 17.70 0.96 12.31
CA PRO A 133 18.98 1.47 12.79
C PRO A 133 19.26 2.87 12.22
N LYS A 134 19.74 3.78 13.07
CA LYS A 134 20.16 5.10 12.63
C LYS A 134 21.34 4.96 11.67
N SER A 135 21.43 5.84 10.68
CA SER A 135 22.44 5.80 9.60
C SER A 135 23.91 5.75 10.06
N LYS A 136 24.19 6.00 11.34
CA LYS A 136 25.53 5.95 11.96
C LYS A 136 25.90 4.55 12.45
N GLU A 137 24.95 3.63 12.58
CA GLU A 137 25.22 2.24 12.94
C GLU A 137 25.45 1.43 11.66
N LYS A 138 26.62 0.78 11.58
CA LYS A 138 27.00 -0.05 10.41
C LYS A 138 26.25 -1.39 10.41
N HIS A 139 24.92 -1.36 10.20
CA HIS A 139 24.17 -2.58 9.97
C HIS A 139 24.12 -2.88 8.47
N THR A 140 24.45 -4.09 8.08
CA THR A 140 24.27 -4.56 6.73
C THR A 140 22.78 -4.75 6.41
N ALA A 141 22.43 -4.75 5.14
CA ALA A 141 21.04 -5.01 4.73
C ALA A 141 20.55 -6.39 5.21
N GLU A 142 21.45 -7.37 5.28
CA GLU A 142 21.20 -8.74 5.74
C GLU A 142 20.91 -8.80 7.24
N GLU A 143 21.67 -8.07 8.06
CA GLU A 143 21.43 -7.97 9.51
C GLU A 143 20.09 -7.33 9.82
N ILE A 144 19.75 -6.23 9.14
CA ILE A 144 18.45 -5.56 9.28
C ILE A 144 17.30 -6.52 8.88
N GLN A 145 17.48 -7.28 7.81
CA GLN A 145 16.51 -8.25 7.35
C GLN A 145 16.33 -9.39 8.36
N LYS A 146 17.42 -9.93 8.89
CA LYS A 146 17.41 -10.99 9.91
C LYS A 146 16.70 -10.54 11.18
N GLU A 147 17.00 -9.34 11.67
CA GLU A 147 16.33 -8.75 12.81
C GLU A 147 14.83 -8.56 12.58
N LEU A 148 14.45 -8.00 11.42
CA LEU A 148 13.05 -7.83 11.05
C LEU A 148 12.30 -9.15 11.03
N MET A 149 12.88 -10.19 10.42
CA MET A 149 12.23 -11.50 10.32
C MET A 149 12.08 -12.20 11.67
N ALA A 150 12.96 -11.94 12.62
CA ALA A 150 12.80 -12.44 14.00
C ALA A 150 11.56 -11.85 14.70
N LEU A 151 11.12 -10.65 14.29
CA LEU A 151 9.92 -10.00 14.83
C LEU A 151 8.62 -10.45 14.16
N VAL A 152 8.69 -11.19 13.05
CA VAL A 152 7.52 -11.66 12.28
C VAL A 152 7.61 -13.19 12.08
N PRO A 153 7.36 -13.98 13.13
CA PRO A 153 7.51 -15.44 13.08
C PRO A 153 6.65 -16.08 11.98
N GLY A 154 7.27 -17.01 11.26
CA GLY A 154 6.62 -17.76 10.18
C GLY A 154 6.35 -16.95 8.91
N ALA A 155 6.94 -15.76 8.77
CA ALA A 155 6.89 -15.00 7.52
C ALA A 155 8.09 -15.38 6.63
N THR A 156 7.85 -15.30 5.31
CA THR A 156 8.87 -15.39 4.28
C THR A 156 9.01 -14.02 3.64
N LEU A 157 10.23 -13.49 3.64
CA LEU A 157 10.51 -12.24 2.93
C LEU A 157 10.69 -12.55 1.45
N VAL A 158 9.92 -11.86 0.62
CA VAL A 158 9.95 -12.03 -0.84
C VAL A 158 10.43 -10.76 -1.54
N SER A 159 11.01 -10.94 -2.71
CA SER A 159 11.39 -9.85 -3.61
C SER A 159 10.17 -9.25 -4.30
N THR A 160 10.37 -8.23 -5.14
CA THR A 160 9.30 -7.67 -5.99
C THR A 160 8.68 -8.75 -6.89
N GLU A 161 9.51 -9.50 -7.62
CA GLU A 161 9.06 -10.61 -8.47
C GLU A 161 8.42 -11.72 -7.63
N GLY A 162 9.07 -12.15 -6.55
CA GLY A 162 8.55 -13.19 -5.67
C GLY A 162 7.21 -12.83 -5.01
N PHE A 163 6.91 -11.54 -4.81
CA PHE A 163 5.56 -11.14 -4.38
C PHE A 163 4.54 -11.28 -5.50
N GLY A 164 4.92 -10.91 -6.73
CA GLY A 164 4.10 -11.14 -7.92
C GLY A 164 3.75 -12.63 -8.10
N ASP A 165 4.75 -13.50 -8.03
CA ASP A 165 4.57 -14.95 -8.10
C ASP A 165 3.64 -15.45 -6.98
N ALA A 166 3.87 -14.98 -5.75
CA ALA A 166 3.02 -15.33 -4.62
C ALA A 166 1.55 -14.89 -4.81
N VAL A 167 1.31 -13.76 -5.46
CA VAL A 167 -0.05 -13.33 -5.82
C VAL A 167 -0.67 -14.27 -6.83
N ILE A 168 0.05 -14.63 -7.90
CA ILE A 168 -0.42 -15.55 -8.94
C ILE A 168 -0.74 -16.93 -8.35
N ASP A 169 0.13 -17.47 -7.51
CA ASP A 169 -0.05 -18.78 -6.86
C ASP A 169 -1.28 -18.85 -5.93
N ASN A 170 -1.83 -17.70 -5.56
CA ASN A 170 -2.97 -17.60 -4.65
C ASN A 170 -4.26 -17.12 -5.35
N MET A 171 -4.25 -16.86 -6.65
CA MET A 171 -5.46 -16.57 -7.44
C MET A 171 -6.31 -17.83 -7.60
#